data_dfe049a6dc2492e506925510f8c5f2f8
#
_entry.id   dfe049a6dc2492e506925510f8c5f2f8
#
_cell.length_a   1.000
_cell.length_b   1.000
_cell.length_c   1.000
_cell.angle_alpha   90.00
_cell.angle_beta   90.00
_cell.angle_gamma   90.00
#
_symmetry.space_group_name_H-M   'P 1'
#
loop_
_entity.id
_entity.type
_entity.pdbx_description
1 polymer ?
#
loop_
_entity_poly.entity_id
_entity_poly.type
_entity_poly.pdbx_seq_one_letter_code
_entity_poly.pdbx_strand_id
1 'polypeptide(L)'
;MKRILGFVLLFICLACSKPDDGTPNIEKVVPEVTACSLEDGAENVSIKAGDIELTFDVSVRVKDASAITMAGAVLKVTGMNTKVKVSYETLEYGKSYTLNVPSESLASQVDNTPIKAFSLTFTTMTDPDGGDGPSDDNPPFIPGNPGEYAPELVTENPIVNAKRLYEYMLSIYGKKTLSSAIAKVDWNTSEADWIRKWTGKSPAIHTFDYIHLESSPCSWIDYSKTEVAENWFNAGGIIGACWHWNVLAYDGASRDSYTCTANKTDFKVSNIFKEGTWEYRTAQADLEEMAGYLKLLQDKGIPVIWRPLHEAAGNTYTQYASGAWFWWGEEGAEQYKKLWRYMFDYFKEKGLRNLIWVWTTQTTSQNDSDYAFYPGDDYVDIVGKDMYNIGQSSEMVSCFNTVASMVPHKMVALSEHGNVPNMSLQWNAGAKWLFFMPWYDYDNDGTSGYQHDHATISWWNSSLSSSSVITRDELPDNLYE
;
A
#
# COMPACT_ATOMS: atom_id res chain seq x y z
N MET A 1 -39.94 20.94 36.11
CA MET A 1 -40.94 19.90 36.34
C MET A 1 -40.46 18.58 35.76
N LYS A 2 -40.08 17.67 36.66
CA LYS A 2 -39.58 16.33 36.30
C LYS A 2 -40.78 15.45 35.93
N ARG A 3 -40.70 14.67 34.87
CA ARG A 3 -41.55 13.50 34.67
C ARG A 3 -40.66 12.27 34.50
N ILE A 4 -40.74 11.43 35.53
CA ILE A 4 -40.19 10.09 35.60
C ILE A 4 -41.20 9.17 34.95
N LEU A 5 -40.76 8.33 34.01
CA LEU A 5 -41.56 7.24 33.42
C LEU A 5 -41.05 5.93 34.03
N GLY A 6 -41.90 5.33 34.88
CA GLY A 6 -41.61 4.07 35.53
C GLY A 6 -41.88 2.89 34.58
N PHE A 7 -40.97 1.94 34.56
CA PHE A 7 -41.17 0.62 33.96
C PHE A 7 -41.88 -0.29 34.96
N VAL A 8 -43.04 -0.79 34.59
CA VAL A 8 -43.78 -1.82 35.36
C VAL A 8 -43.28 -3.19 34.93
N LEU A 9 -42.64 -3.89 35.85
CA LEU A 9 -42.29 -5.31 35.72
C LEU A 9 -43.50 -6.15 36.07
N LEU A 10 -44.07 -6.86 35.12
CA LEU A 10 -45.17 -7.80 35.37
C LEU A 10 -44.59 -9.18 35.72
N PHE A 11 -44.63 -9.58 36.99
CA PHE A 11 -44.37 -10.94 37.44
C PHE A 11 -45.62 -11.80 37.19
N ILE A 12 -45.49 -12.78 36.32
CA ILE A 12 -46.48 -13.85 36.18
C ILE A 12 -45.95 -15.06 36.93
N CYS A 13 -46.57 -15.34 38.08
CA CYS A 13 -46.41 -16.62 38.80
C CYS A 13 -47.18 -17.71 38.05
N LEU A 14 -46.49 -18.69 37.50
CA LEU A 14 -47.12 -19.93 37.02
C LEU A 14 -46.86 -21.04 38.02
N ALA A 15 -47.96 -21.68 38.38
CA ALA A 15 -48.05 -22.73 39.37
C ALA A 15 -47.30 -23.99 38.99
N CYS A 16 -46.71 -24.66 39.99
CA CYS A 16 -46.11 -25.97 39.92
C CYS A 16 -47.09 -27.04 39.41
N SER A 17 -46.79 -27.68 38.28
CA SER A 17 -47.24 -29.02 37.97
C SER A 17 -46.01 -29.92 37.81
N LYS A 18 -46.14 -31.17 38.21
CA LYS A 18 -45.10 -32.20 38.38
C LYS A 18 -44.21 -32.33 37.10
N PRO A 19 -42.95 -32.76 37.29
CA PRO A 19 -42.03 -32.92 36.18
C PRO A 19 -42.47 -34.10 35.30
N ASP A 20 -42.79 -33.79 34.05
CA ASP A 20 -42.81 -34.75 32.97
C ASP A 20 -41.34 -34.92 32.54
N ASP A 21 -40.87 -36.16 32.49
CA ASP A 21 -39.49 -36.54 32.23
C ASP A 21 -39.19 -36.44 30.70
N GLY A 22 -39.63 -35.36 30.13
CA GLY A 22 -39.38 -35.03 28.74
C GLY A 22 -38.15 -34.11 28.58
N THR A 23 -36.94 -34.67 28.56
CA THR A 23 -35.81 -33.99 27.91
C THR A 23 -36.26 -33.49 26.56
N PRO A 24 -36.17 -32.20 26.25
CA PRO A 24 -36.51 -31.71 24.93
C PRO A 24 -35.57 -32.46 23.96
N ASN A 25 -36.15 -33.16 23.00
CA ASN A 25 -35.44 -33.75 21.90
C ASN A 25 -34.92 -32.58 21.06
N ILE A 26 -33.78 -32.02 21.46
CA ILE A 26 -33.09 -31.00 20.66
C ILE A 26 -32.64 -31.74 19.42
N GLU A 27 -33.30 -31.46 18.32
CA GLU A 27 -32.90 -31.98 17.00
C GLU A 27 -31.42 -31.60 16.80
N LYS A 28 -30.55 -32.60 16.74
CA LYS A 28 -29.11 -32.40 16.59
C LYS A 28 -28.85 -31.83 15.20
N VAL A 29 -28.44 -30.57 15.14
CA VAL A 29 -28.02 -29.94 13.90
C VAL A 29 -26.56 -30.33 13.64
N VAL A 30 -26.33 -31.08 12.56
CA VAL A 30 -24.98 -31.41 12.08
C VAL A 30 -24.41 -30.18 11.40
N PRO A 31 -23.33 -29.55 11.92
CA PRO A 31 -22.79 -28.36 11.28
C PRO A 31 -22.27 -28.65 9.86
N GLU A 32 -22.63 -27.78 8.93
CA GLU A 32 -22.19 -27.86 7.51
C GLU A 32 -21.44 -26.60 7.11
N VAL A 33 -20.46 -26.73 6.20
CA VAL A 33 -19.78 -25.60 5.58
C VAL A 33 -20.74 -24.92 4.60
N THR A 34 -21.02 -23.65 4.83
CA THR A 34 -21.91 -22.81 4.00
C THR A 34 -21.15 -21.93 3.03
N ALA A 35 -19.86 -21.61 3.34
CA ALA A 35 -18.97 -20.89 2.45
C ALA A 35 -17.52 -21.29 2.69
N CYS A 36 -16.71 -21.22 1.65
CA CYS A 36 -15.26 -21.39 1.69
C CYS A 36 -14.60 -20.23 0.92
N SER A 37 -13.48 -19.73 1.43
CA SER A 37 -12.74 -18.63 0.77
C SER A 37 -12.06 -19.07 -0.53
N LEU A 38 -11.94 -20.36 -0.78
CA LEU A 38 -11.40 -20.94 -2.00
C LEU A 38 -12.45 -21.86 -2.63
N GLU A 39 -12.64 -21.80 -3.94
CA GLU A 39 -13.59 -22.66 -4.66
C GLU A 39 -13.03 -24.06 -4.90
N ASP A 40 -13.89 -25.08 -4.85
CA ASP A 40 -13.49 -26.45 -5.20
C ASP A 40 -13.16 -26.51 -6.71
N GLY A 41 -11.99 -27.07 -7.03
CA GLY A 41 -11.46 -27.08 -8.39
C GLY A 41 -10.76 -25.80 -8.83
N ALA A 42 -10.49 -24.86 -7.92
CA ALA A 42 -9.75 -23.63 -8.25
C ALA A 42 -8.40 -23.94 -8.88
N GLU A 43 -8.06 -23.25 -9.96
CA GLU A 43 -6.79 -23.37 -10.67
C GLU A 43 -5.95 -22.08 -10.49
N ASN A 44 -4.65 -22.19 -10.73
CA ASN A 44 -3.69 -21.08 -10.59
C ASN A 44 -3.65 -20.46 -9.18
N VAL A 45 -3.89 -21.26 -8.16
CA VAL A 45 -3.81 -20.83 -6.77
C VAL A 45 -2.37 -20.48 -6.42
N SER A 46 -2.15 -19.36 -5.74
CA SER A 46 -0.81 -18.92 -5.31
C SER A 46 -0.11 -19.98 -4.47
N ILE A 47 1.17 -20.20 -4.72
CA ILE A 47 1.99 -21.12 -3.93
C ILE A 47 2.40 -20.56 -2.57
N LYS A 48 2.23 -19.26 -2.33
CA LYS A 48 2.63 -18.60 -1.08
C LYS A 48 1.81 -19.10 0.10
N ALA A 49 2.40 -19.02 1.30
CA ALA A 49 1.68 -19.25 2.54
C ALA A 49 0.36 -18.45 2.57
N GLY A 50 -0.71 -19.10 2.98
CA GLY A 50 -2.04 -18.52 2.92
C GLY A 50 -3.03 -19.17 3.86
N ASP A 51 -4.28 -18.74 3.78
CA ASP A 51 -5.39 -19.16 4.61
C ASP A 51 -6.57 -19.64 3.78
N ILE A 52 -7.17 -20.77 4.18
CA ILE A 52 -8.49 -21.20 3.71
C ILE A 52 -9.46 -21.02 4.87
N GLU A 53 -10.44 -20.14 4.69
CA GLU A 53 -11.49 -19.89 5.69
C GLU A 53 -12.75 -20.68 5.34
N LEU A 54 -13.23 -21.50 6.28
CA LEU A 54 -14.48 -22.23 6.21
C LEU A 54 -15.51 -21.53 7.08
N THR A 55 -16.69 -21.22 6.54
CA THR A 55 -17.83 -20.67 7.30
C THR A 55 -18.89 -21.74 7.47
N PHE A 56 -19.34 -21.94 8.70
CA PHE A 56 -20.36 -22.91 9.07
C PHE A 56 -21.70 -22.26 9.35
N ASP A 57 -22.78 -22.99 9.20
CA ASP A 57 -24.15 -22.60 9.52
C ASP A 57 -24.38 -22.35 11.03
N VAL A 58 -23.60 -23.03 11.89
CA VAL A 58 -23.62 -22.88 13.35
C VAL A 58 -22.21 -22.76 13.91
N SER A 59 -22.09 -22.28 15.16
CA SER A 59 -20.80 -22.15 15.83
C SER A 59 -20.14 -23.49 16.09
N VAL A 60 -18.88 -23.63 15.67
CA VAL A 60 -18.08 -24.83 15.80
C VAL A 60 -16.82 -24.62 16.64
N ARG A 61 -16.26 -25.69 17.16
CA ARG A 61 -14.96 -25.73 17.84
C ARG A 61 -14.05 -26.77 17.21
N VAL A 62 -12.75 -26.51 17.24
CA VAL A 62 -11.73 -27.49 16.84
C VAL A 62 -11.60 -28.54 17.95
N LYS A 63 -11.80 -29.81 17.61
CA LYS A 63 -11.59 -30.96 18.49
C LYS A 63 -10.22 -31.59 18.27
N ASP A 64 -9.88 -31.80 17.02
CA ASP A 64 -8.60 -32.40 16.63
C ASP A 64 -8.08 -31.67 15.36
N ALA A 65 -7.21 -30.71 15.58
CA ALA A 65 -6.58 -29.98 14.49
C ALA A 65 -5.66 -30.87 13.64
N SER A 66 -5.09 -31.94 14.22
CA SER A 66 -4.17 -32.84 13.53
C SER A 66 -4.87 -33.80 12.55
N ALA A 67 -6.18 -33.99 12.70
CA ALA A 67 -7.00 -34.77 11.78
C ALA A 67 -7.30 -34.00 10.46
N ILE A 68 -7.16 -32.69 10.46
CA ILE A 68 -7.33 -31.86 9.26
C ILE A 68 -6.03 -31.91 8.49
N THR A 69 -6.07 -32.34 7.23
CA THR A 69 -4.88 -32.63 6.45
C THR A 69 -4.95 -32.04 5.05
N MET A 70 -3.80 -31.66 4.53
CA MET A 70 -3.57 -31.34 3.13
C MET A 70 -2.20 -31.92 2.76
N ALA A 71 -2.20 -32.98 1.97
CA ALA A 71 -0.98 -33.76 1.70
C ALA A 71 0.10 -32.87 1.07
N GLY A 72 1.28 -32.87 1.63
CA GLY A 72 2.41 -32.04 1.19
C GLY A 72 2.43 -30.64 1.76
N ALA A 73 1.53 -30.31 2.71
CA ALA A 73 1.53 -28.99 3.37
C ALA A 73 1.51 -29.13 4.90
N VAL A 74 2.17 -28.19 5.57
CA VAL A 74 2.08 -28.00 7.02
C VAL A 74 0.91 -27.07 7.32
N LEU A 75 0.00 -27.49 8.20
CA LEU A 75 -1.22 -26.77 8.51
C LEU A 75 -1.24 -26.23 9.94
N LYS A 76 -1.84 -25.05 10.12
CA LYS A 76 -2.25 -24.51 11.41
C LYS A 76 -3.75 -24.22 11.37
N VAL A 77 -4.51 -24.82 12.28
CA VAL A 77 -5.97 -24.69 12.32
C VAL A 77 -6.40 -23.87 13.53
N THR A 78 -7.21 -22.87 13.32
CA THR A 78 -7.83 -22.05 14.36
C THR A 78 -9.31 -21.88 14.06
N GLY A 79 -10.16 -21.85 15.10
CA GLY A 79 -11.60 -21.69 14.93
C GLY A 79 -12.19 -20.76 15.96
N MET A 80 -13.10 -19.89 15.52
CA MET A 80 -13.88 -19.02 16.41
C MET A 80 -15.29 -18.85 15.85
N ASN A 81 -16.30 -19.16 16.70
CA ASN A 81 -17.71 -19.09 16.33
C ASN A 81 -18.02 -19.93 15.08
N THR A 82 -18.56 -19.30 14.03
CA THR A 82 -18.91 -19.97 12.79
C THR A 82 -17.76 -20.07 11.78
N LYS A 83 -16.55 -19.60 12.12
CA LYS A 83 -15.41 -19.57 11.19
C LYS A 83 -14.28 -20.48 11.66
N VAL A 84 -13.74 -21.24 10.73
CA VAL A 84 -12.51 -22.04 10.90
C VAL A 84 -11.52 -21.63 9.84
N LYS A 85 -10.34 -21.24 10.28
CA LYS A 85 -9.22 -20.83 9.43
C LYS A 85 -8.18 -21.95 9.40
N VAL A 86 -7.84 -22.40 8.21
CA VAL A 86 -6.77 -23.36 7.94
C VAL A 86 -5.65 -22.62 7.24
N SER A 87 -4.59 -22.31 7.98
CA SER A 87 -3.40 -21.66 7.44
C SER A 87 -2.44 -22.73 6.93
N TYR A 88 -1.81 -22.50 5.78
CA TYR A 88 -0.79 -23.36 5.20
C TYR A 88 0.46 -22.56 4.84
N GLU A 89 1.61 -23.25 4.85
CA GLU A 89 2.89 -22.71 4.40
C GLU A 89 3.00 -22.75 2.88
N THR A 90 4.16 -22.36 2.33
CA THR A 90 4.42 -22.36 0.89
C THR A 90 4.14 -23.71 0.26
N LEU A 91 3.44 -23.71 -0.88
CA LEU A 91 3.09 -24.88 -1.67
C LEU A 91 4.04 -25.04 -2.87
N GLU A 92 3.97 -26.19 -3.55
CA GLU A 92 4.74 -26.45 -4.77
C GLU A 92 3.98 -25.95 -6.02
N TYR A 93 4.69 -25.56 -7.06
CA TYR A 93 4.10 -25.15 -8.34
C TYR A 93 3.45 -26.33 -9.08
N GLY A 94 2.38 -26.05 -9.84
CA GLY A 94 1.72 -26.99 -10.74
C GLY A 94 1.16 -28.23 -10.05
N LYS A 95 0.95 -28.19 -8.74
CA LYS A 95 0.56 -29.32 -7.91
C LYS A 95 -0.90 -29.21 -7.46
N SER A 96 -1.59 -30.35 -7.47
CA SER A 96 -2.94 -30.43 -6.93
C SER A 96 -2.89 -30.76 -5.45
N TYR A 97 -3.63 -29.98 -4.65
CA TYR A 97 -3.77 -30.16 -3.21
C TYR A 97 -5.23 -30.43 -2.84
N THR A 98 -5.44 -31.31 -1.89
CA THR A 98 -6.77 -31.60 -1.34
C THR A 98 -6.76 -31.35 0.16
N LEU A 99 -7.49 -30.34 0.61
CA LEU A 99 -7.79 -30.13 2.02
C LEU A 99 -8.88 -31.11 2.44
N ASN A 100 -8.60 -31.92 3.46
CA ASN A 100 -9.54 -32.85 4.05
C ASN A 100 -9.88 -32.43 5.48
N VAL A 101 -11.16 -32.25 5.77
CA VAL A 101 -11.70 -31.89 7.09
C VAL A 101 -12.65 -33.03 7.51
N PRO A 102 -12.17 -34.05 8.24
CA PRO A 102 -12.99 -35.17 8.69
C PRO A 102 -14.07 -34.73 9.67
N SER A 103 -15.19 -35.45 9.71
CA SER A 103 -16.33 -35.12 10.59
C SER A 103 -15.96 -34.94 12.05
N GLU A 104 -15.06 -35.77 12.57
CA GLU A 104 -14.65 -35.76 13.97
C GLU A 104 -13.64 -34.70 14.34
N SER A 105 -13.07 -33.99 13.35
CA SER A 105 -12.05 -32.95 13.57
C SER A 105 -12.63 -31.65 14.18
N LEU A 106 -13.89 -31.39 13.90
CA LEU A 106 -14.65 -30.23 14.41
C LEU A 106 -16.00 -30.68 14.94
N ALA A 107 -16.60 -29.88 15.83
CA ALA A 107 -17.94 -30.15 16.34
C ALA A 107 -18.68 -28.87 16.72
N SER A 108 -20.01 -28.94 16.74
CA SER A 108 -20.89 -27.89 17.28
C SER A 108 -20.44 -27.47 18.67
N GLN A 109 -20.40 -26.18 18.94
CA GLN A 109 -20.13 -25.63 20.28
C GLN A 109 -21.26 -25.88 21.26
N VAL A 110 -22.48 -26.13 20.76
CA VAL A 110 -23.68 -26.23 21.60
C VAL A 110 -23.85 -27.62 22.18
N ASP A 111 -23.77 -28.65 21.33
CA ASP A 111 -24.13 -30.02 21.68
C ASP A 111 -23.03 -31.06 21.35
N ASN A 112 -21.89 -30.58 20.88
CA ASN A 112 -20.74 -31.41 20.49
C ASN A 112 -21.02 -32.39 19.32
N THR A 113 -22.05 -32.15 18.53
CA THR A 113 -22.35 -32.92 17.32
C THR A 113 -21.20 -32.70 16.31
N PRO A 114 -20.58 -33.79 15.77
CA PRO A 114 -19.57 -33.69 14.75
C PRO A 114 -20.07 -32.96 13.49
N ILE A 115 -19.19 -32.31 12.77
CA ILE A 115 -19.51 -31.67 11.52
C ILE A 115 -19.82 -32.67 10.40
N LYS A 116 -20.46 -32.25 9.34
CA LYS A 116 -20.42 -32.96 8.07
C LYS A 116 -19.01 -32.84 7.50
N ALA A 117 -18.40 -33.96 7.11
CA ALA A 117 -17.06 -33.98 6.52
C ALA A 117 -17.02 -33.07 5.28
N PHE A 118 -15.92 -32.33 5.12
CA PHE A 118 -15.69 -31.42 4.02
C PHE A 118 -14.37 -31.71 3.34
N SER A 119 -14.30 -31.59 2.03
CA SER A 119 -13.06 -31.59 1.27
C SER A 119 -13.09 -30.57 0.16
N LEU A 120 -11.92 -30.05 -0.18
CA LEU A 120 -11.70 -29.03 -1.19
C LEU A 120 -10.44 -29.38 -1.96
N THR A 121 -10.49 -29.40 -3.28
CA THR A 121 -9.32 -29.62 -4.14
C THR A 121 -9.04 -28.38 -4.96
N PHE A 122 -7.76 -28.05 -5.11
CA PHE A 122 -7.32 -26.93 -5.97
C PHE A 122 -5.96 -27.26 -6.58
N THR A 123 -5.59 -26.55 -7.64
CA THR A 123 -4.29 -26.69 -8.31
C THR A 123 -3.54 -25.36 -8.25
N THR A 124 -2.30 -25.43 -7.82
CA THR A 124 -1.42 -24.25 -7.76
C THR A 124 -1.00 -23.81 -9.16
N MET A 125 -0.59 -22.54 -9.25
CA MET A 125 -0.05 -21.97 -10.49
C MET A 125 1.12 -22.78 -11.01
N THR A 126 1.29 -22.83 -12.33
CA THR A 126 2.46 -23.44 -12.97
C THR A 126 3.68 -22.56 -12.72
N ASP A 127 4.85 -23.20 -12.63
CA ASP A 127 6.12 -22.48 -12.54
C ASP A 127 6.30 -21.60 -13.80
N PRO A 128 6.38 -20.28 -13.68
CA PRO A 128 6.57 -19.39 -14.81
C PRO A 128 7.90 -19.59 -15.55
N ASP A 129 8.88 -20.22 -14.89
CA ASP A 129 10.22 -20.41 -15.43
C ASP A 129 10.49 -21.84 -15.95
N GLY A 130 9.50 -22.75 -15.86
CA GLY A 130 9.55 -24.10 -16.46
C GLY A 130 10.62 -25.02 -15.89
N GLY A 131 11.07 -24.82 -14.67
CA GLY A 131 12.08 -25.61 -13.98
C GLY A 131 11.47 -26.69 -13.07
N ASP A 132 12.00 -27.92 -13.13
CA ASP A 132 11.64 -29.04 -12.27
C ASP A 132 12.11 -28.82 -10.82
N GLY A 133 11.17 -28.45 -9.93
CA GLY A 133 11.25 -28.61 -8.48
C GLY A 133 11.92 -27.49 -7.69
N PRO A 134 11.46 -27.28 -6.44
CA PRO A 134 11.95 -26.19 -5.59
C PRO A 134 13.35 -26.49 -5.09
N SER A 135 14.31 -25.60 -5.38
CA SER A 135 15.48 -25.49 -4.53
C SER A 135 15.12 -24.60 -3.33
N ASP A 136 15.24 -25.13 -2.13
CA ASP A 136 15.04 -24.47 -0.82
C ASP A 136 16.07 -23.36 -0.53
N ASP A 137 16.76 -22.90 -1.56
CA ASP A 137 17.76 -21.85 -1.51
C ASP A 137 17.28 -20.59 -2.26
N ASN A 138 16.23 -19.95 -1.77
CA ASN A 138 16.07 -18.53 -2.03
C ASN A 138 16.93 -17.78 -1.00
N PRO A 139 18.15 -17.38 -1.37
CA PRO A 139 18.91 -16.46 -0.51
C PRO A 139 18.05 -15.19 -0.32
N PRO A 140 18.20 -14.51 0.82
CA PRO A 140 17.53 -13.23 0.99
C PRO A 140 17.82 -12.38 -0.24
N PHE A 141 16.77 -11.75 -0.82
CA PHE A 141 16.90 -10.89 -1.99
C PHE A 141 18.10 -9.95 -1.78
N ILE A 142 19.17 -10.21 -2.50
CA ILE A 142 20.29 -9.30 -2.62
C ILE A 142 19.94 -8.48 -3.84
N PRO A 143 19.79 -7.14 -3.72
CA PRO A 143 19.62 -6.30 -4.89
C PRO A 143 20.62 -6.71 -5.95
N GLY A 144 20.10 -7.04 -7.14
CA GLY A 144 20.90 -7.64 -8.20
C GLY A 144 22.11 -6.81 -8.58
N ASN A 145 23.01 -7.39 -9.34
CA ASN A 145 24.13 -6.67 -9.91
C ASN A 145 23.63 -5.55 -10.82
N PRO A 146 24.37 -4.43 -10.97
CA PRO A 146 24.10 -3.42 -11.98
C PRO A 146 23.95 -4.09 -13.36
N GLY A 147 22.74 -4.05 -13.94
CA GLY A 147 22.37 -4.75 -15.17
C GLY A 147 21.13 -5.65 -15.04
N GLU A 148 20.69 -5.95 -13.83
CA GLU A 148 19.42 -6.68 -13.57
C GLU A 148 18.20 -5.73 -13.49
N TYR A 149 18.41 -4.43 -13.25
CA TYR A 149 17.36 -3.42 -13.23
C TYR A 149 17.20 -2.74 -14.58
N ALA A 150 15.99 -2.26 -14.89
CA ALA A 150 15.74 -1.49 -16.11
C ALA A 150 16.76 -0.35 -16.21
N PRO A 151 17.62 -0.33 -17.25
CA PRO A 151 18.72 0.62 -17.31
C PRO A 151 18.29 2.02 -17.75
N GLU A 152 17.08 2.14 -18.27
CA GLU A 152 16.54 3.37 -18.85
C GLU A 152 15.22 3.75 -18.21
N LEU A 153 14.94 5.06 -18.16
CA LEU A 153 13.65 5.60 -17.74
C LEU A 153 12.55 5.20 -18.71
N VAL A 154 11.34 4.99 -18.16
CA VAL A 154 10.13 4.84 -18.99
C VAL A 154 9.74 6.15 -19.70
N THR A 155 10.17 7.29 -19.18
CA THR A 155 10.06 8.59 -19.83
C THR A 155 10.90 8.63 -21.12
N GLU A 156 10.26 8.76 -22.25
CA GLU A 156 10.96 8.82 -23.56
C GLU A 156 11.78 10.11 -23.69
N ASN A 157 13.01 9.96 -24.22
CA ASN A 157 13.92 11.08 -24.44
C ASN A 157 14.06 12.00 -23.22
N PRO A 158 14.38 11.47 -22.03
CA PRO A 158 14.41 12.24 -20.80
C PRO A 158 15.41 13.40 -20.91
N ILE A 159 15.18 14.47 -20.15
CA ILE A 159 16.18 15.53 -19.99
C ILE A 159 17.45 14.94 -19.36
N VAL A 160 18.59 15.53 -19.66
CA VAL A 160 19.91 15.01 -19.23
C VAL A 160 19.94 14.79 -17.71
N ASN A 161 19.42 15.74 -16.94
CA ASN A 161 19.44 15.64 -15.47
C ASN A 161 18.53 14.52 -14.93
N ALA A 162 17.40 14.23 -15.57
CA ALA A 162 16.56 13.08 -15.19
C ALA A 162 17.28 11.75 -15.44
N LYS A 163 17.94 11.63 -16.58
CA LYS A 163 18.74 10.45 -16.91
C LYS A 163 19.88 10.26 -15.90
N ARG A 164 20.66 11.31 -15.62
CA ARG A 164 21.77 11.28 -14.64
C ARG A 164 21.30 10.89 -13.24
N LEU A 165 20.20 11.49 -12.79
CA LEU A 165 19.62 11.15 -11.48
C LEU A 165 19.21 9.67 -11.42
N TYR A 166 18.58 9.15 -12.47
CA TYR A 166 18.17 7.75 -12.52
C TYR A 166 19.39 6.80 -12.54
N GLU A 167 20.41 7.10 -13.36
CA GLU A 167 21.68 6.36 -13.40
C GLU A 167 22.38 6.38 -12.03
N TYR A 168 22.37 7.53 -11.35
CA TYR A 168 22.90 7.63 -9.98
C TYR A 168 22.11 6.74 -9.02
N MET A 169 20.78 6.78 -9.04
CA MET A 169 19.95 5.92 -8.21
C MET A 169 20.21 4.44 -8.46
N LEU A 170 20.35 4.01 -9.72
CA LEU A 170 20.75 2.65 -10.07
C LEU A 170 22.13 2.29 -9.46
N SER A 171 23.08 3.22 -9.51
CA SER A 171 24.46 2.99 -9.03
C SER A 171 24.55 2.77 -7.52
N ILE A 172 23.62 3.36 -6.75
CA ILE A 172 23.58 3.29 -5.29
C ILE A 172 22.61 2.25 -4.75
N TYR A 173 21.65 1.78 -5.55
CA TYR A 173 20.61 0.85 -5.09
C TYR A 173 21.22 -0.42 -4.49
N GLY A 174 20.68 -0.81 -3.33
CA GLY A 174 21.22 -1.92 -2.52
C GLY A 174 22.51 -1.62 -1.76
N LYS A 175 23.18 -0.51 -2.06
CA LYS A 175 24.44 -0.08 -1.40
C LYS A 175 24.23 1.11 -0.46
N LYS A 176 23.30 2.00 -0.82
CA LYS A 176 22.94 3.21 -0.07
C LYS A 176 21.45 3.48 -0.22
N THR A 177 20.92 4.37 0.62
CA THR A 177 19.55 4.87 0.57
C THR A 177 19.54 6.40 0.67
N LEU A 178 18.71 7.06 -0.11
CA LEU A 178 18.54 8.51 -0.07
C LEU A 178 17.54 8.90 1.03
N SER A 179 17.90 9.88 1.85
CA SER A 179 16.96 10.47 2.80
C SER A 179 16.01 11.44 2.08
N SER A 180 14.74 11.44 2.45
CA SER A 180 13.76 12.38 1.93
C SER A 180 12.89 12.96 3.05
N ALA A 181 12.41 14.18 2.84
CA ALA A 181 11.34 14.81 3.61
C ALA A 181 10.26 15.31 2.66
N ILE A 182 9.02 15.42 3.15
CA ILE A 182 7.91 16.00 2.41
C ILE A 182 7.44 17.28 3.07
N ALA A 183 7.15 18.30 2.27
CA ALA A 183 6.56 19.55 2.74
C ALA A 183 5.15 19.29 3.30
N LYS A 184 4.84 19.90 4.42
CA LYS A 184 3.48 19.87 4.99
C LYS A 184 2.53 20.66 4.08
N VAL A 185 1.82 19.96 3.20
CA VAL A 185 0.82 20.53 2.27
C VAL A 185 1.06 22.01 1.95
N ASP A 186 2.30 22.36 1.67
CA ASP A 186 2.79 23.72 1.49
C ASP A 186 3.93 23.75 0.46
N TRP A 187 4.30 24.93 0.00
CA TRP A 187 5.34 25.17 -0.99
C TRP A 187 6.56 25.81 -0.33
N ASN A 188 7.16 25.05 0.62
CA ASN A 188 8.34 25.49 1.38
C ASN A 188 9.21 24.30 1.81
N THR A 189 10.32 24.58 2.50
CA THR A 189 11.29 23.58 2.99
C THR A 189 11.26 23.44 4.52
N SER A 190 10.22 23.88 5.19
CA SER A 190 10.17 23.97 6.66
C SER A 190 10.45 22.64 7.35
N GLU A 191 9.94 21.54 6.80
CA GLU A 191 10.18 20.18 7.31
C GLU A 191 11.69 19.80 7.22
N ALA A 192 12.28 20.02 6.06
CA ALA A 192 13.72 19.77 5.87
C ALA A 192 14.59 20.69 6.72
N ASP A 193 14.19 21.95 6.91
CA ASP A 193 14.89 22.92 7.75
C ASP A 193 14.79 22.53 9.23
N TRP A 194 13.65 22.01 9.68
CA TRP A 194 13.48 21.44 11.01
C TRP A 194 14.44 20.25 11.24
N ILE A 195 14.51 19.31 10.27
CA ILE A 195 15.43 18.17 10.32
C ILE A 195 16.87 18.67 10.44
N ARG A 196 17.27 19.62 9.58
CA ARG A 196 18.62 20.20 9.61
C ARG A 196 18.94 20.91 10.92
N LYS A 197 18.00 21.64 11.48
CA LYS A 197 18.17 22.34 12.77
C LYS A 197 18.55 21.36 13.88
N TRP A 198 17.95 20.18 13.93
CA TRP A 198 18.10 19.24 15.02
C TRP A 198 19.15 18.16 14.79
N THR A 199 19.49 17.88 13.54
CA THR A 199 20.44 16.83 13.18
C THR A 199 21.75 17.36 12.61
N GLY A 200 21.76 18.61 12.17
CA GLY A 200 22.88 19.21 11.44
C GLY A 200 22.97 18.79 9.97
N LYS A 201 22.07 17.91 9.48
CA LYS A 201 22.06 17.35 8.12
C LYS A 201 20.75 17.64 7.40
N SER A 202 20.81 17.90 6.09
CA SER A 202 19.61 18.05 5.24
C SER A 202 19.27 16.75 4.54
N PRO A 203 17.98 16.39 4.39
CA PRO A 203 17.58 15.29 3.52
C PRO A 203 18.11 15.48 2.09
N ALA A 204 18.40 14.38 1.39
CA ALA A 204 18.84 14.43 -0.02
C ALA A 204 17.70 14.85 -0.95
N ILE A 205 16.49 14.35 -0.70
CA ILE A 205 15.28 14.64 -1.48
C ILE A 205 14.37 15.54 -0.66
N HIS A 206 13.78 16.55 -1.32
CA HIS A 206 12.65 17.29 -0.77
C HIS A 206 11.45 17.11 -1.70
N THR A 207 10.35 16.61 -1.12
CA THR A 207 9.13 16.28 -1.84
C THR A 207 8.06 17.33 -1.57
N PHE A 208 7.32 17.71 -2.59
CA PHE A 208 6.18 18.62 -2.53
C PHE A 208 4.90 17.88 -2.87
N ASP A 209 3.75 18.43 -2.44
CA ASP A 209 2.43 17.92 -2.81
C ASP A 209 1.67 19.00 -3.60
N TYR A 210 1.22 18.62 -4.80
CA TYR A 210 0.40 19.50 -5.65
C TYR A 210 -1.10 19.47 -5.28
N ILE A 211 -1.41 19.21 -4.00
CA ILE A 211 -2.78 19.11 -3.48
C ILE A 211 -3.61 20.40 -3.68
N HIS A 212 -2.95 21.56 -3.80
CA HIS A 212 -3.56 22.88 -3.83
C HIS A 212 -3.63 23.47 -5.25
N LEU A 213 -3.95 22.68 -6.26
CA LEU A 213 -4.24 23.20 -7.59
C LEU A 213 -5.34 24.26 -7.54
N GLU A 214 -5.47 25.08 -8.57
CA GLU A 214 -6.42 26.21 -8.62
C GLU A 214 -7.85 25.79 -8.26
N SER A 215 -8.26 24.60 -8.67
CA SER A 215 -9.57 24.04 -8.35
C SER A 215 -9.72 23.59 -6.89
N SER A 216 -8.66 23.40 -6.13
CA SER A 216 -8.72 23.00 -4.72
C SER A 216 -9.25 24.15 -3.83
N PRO A 217 -9.99 23.85 -2.74
CA PRO A 217 -10.41 24.86 -1.77
C PRO A 217 -9.23 25.54 -1.09
N CYS A 218 -8.09 24.91 -1.07
CA CYS A 218 -6.85 25.39 -0.49
C CYS A 218 -5.91 26.01 -1.54
N SER A 219 -6.44 26.67 -2.56
CA SER A 219 -5.71 27.27 -3.69
C SER A 219 -4.87 28.50 -3.31
N TRP A 220 -4.22 28.50 -2.13
CA TRP A 220 -3.33 29.60 -1.73
C TRP A 220 -1.89 29.41 -2.22
N ILE A 221 -1.55 28.28 -2.80
CA ILE A 221 -0.22 27.99 -3.33
C ILE A 221 -0.17 28.37 -4.81
N ASP A 222 0.75 29.23 -5.15
CA ASP A 222 1.07 29.57 -6.54
C ASP A 222 2.26 28.71 -7.00
N TYR A 223 1.99 27.53 -7.54
CA TYR A 223 3.01 26.61 -8.04
C TYR A 223 3.76 27.12 -9.28
N SER A 224 3.33 28.24 -9.87
CA SER A 224 4.10 28.90 -10.92
C SER A 224 5.38 29.55 -10.39
N LYS A 225 5.44 29.81 -9.08
CA LYS A 225 6.64 30.28 -8.38
C LYS A 225 7.54 29.13 -8.03
N THR A 226 8.47 28.82 -8.88
CA THR A 226 9.35 27.65 -8.78
C THR A 226 10.58 27.85 -7.90
N GLU A 227 10.79 29.05 -7.35
CA GLU A 227 12.02 29.43 -6.63
C GLU A 227 12.36 28.52 -5.46
N VAL A 228 11.35 27.98 -4.75
CA VAL A 228 11.61 27.07 -3.64
C VAL A 228 12.23 25.74 -4.12
N ALA A 229 11.70 25.18 -5.21
CA ALA A 229 12.26 23.97 -5.81
C ALA A 229 13.61 24.24 -6.49
N GLU A 230 13.75 25.37 -7.19
CA GLU A 230 15.02 25.80 -7.79
C GLU A 230 16.12 25.96 -6.74
N ASN A 231 15.81 26.60 -5.61
CA ASN A 231 16.78 26.81 -4.53
C ASN A 231 17.23 25.48 -3.91
N TRP A 232 16.32 24.52 -3.73
CA TRP A 232 16.68 23.20 -3.24
C TRP A 232 17.56 22.44 -4.24
N PHE A 233 17.17 22.45 -5.51
CA PHE A 233 17.93 21.83 -6.60
C PHE A 233 19.33 22.45 -6.76
N ASN A 234 19.42 23.79 -6.79
CA ASN A 234 20.67 24.54 -6.92
C ASN A 234 21.61 24.35 -5.70
N ALA A 235 21.05 23.98 -4.55
CA ALA A 235 21.82 23.57 -3.37
C ALA A 235 22.26 22.10 -3.40
N GLY A 236 22.18 21.43 -4.58
CA GLY A 236 22.58 20.05 -4.80
C GLY A 236 21.51 19.02 -4.42
N GLY A 237 20.30 19.44 -4.04
CA GLY A 237 19.24 18.53 -3.62
C GLY A 237 18.45 17.93 -4.80
N ILE A 238 17.66 16.91 -4.49
CA ILE A 238 16.77 16.21 -5.43
C ILE A 238 15.34 16.66 -5.14
N ILE A 239 14.52 16.81 -6.20
CA ILE A 239 13.11 17.18 -6.10
C ILE A 239 12.23 15.93 -6.25
N GLY A 240 11.35 15.72 -5.27
CA GLY A 240 10.23 14.81 -5.34
C GLY A 240 8.90 15.56 -5.44
N ALA A 241 7.88 14.94 -5.99
CA ALA A 241 6.53 15.48 -5.98
C ALA A 241 5.49 14.35 -5.93
N CYS A 242 4.41 14.59 -5.17
CA CYS A 242 3.21 13.78 -5.20
C CYS A 242 1.99 14.66 -5.53
N TRP A 243 0.85 14.03 -5.73
CA TRP A 243 -0.38 14.73 -6.04
C TRP A 243 -1.58 14.04 -5.37
N HIS A 244 -2.06 14.66 -4.29
CA HIS A 244 -3.38 14.36 -3.76
C HIS A 244 -4.42 15.04 -4.64
N TRP A 245 -4.82 14.35 -5.71
CA TRP A 245 -5.73 14.89 -6.72
C TRP A 245 -7.14 15.09 -6.17
N ASN A 246 -7.40 16.30 -5.73
CA ASN A 246 -8.72 16.70 -5.25
C ASN A 246 -9.67 16.98 -6.43
N VAL A 247 -10.90 16.50 -6.30
CA VAL A 247 -12.01 16.74 -7.24
C VAL A 247 -13.24 17.22 -6.48
N LEU A 248 -14.22 17.79 -7.17
CA LEU A 248 -15.49 18.18 -6.55
C LEU A 248 -16.24 16.95 -5.98
N ALA A 249 -17.08 17.18 -4.97
CA ALA A 249 -17.94 16.12 -4.43
C ALA A 249 -18.96 15.63 -5.48
N TYR A 250 -19.47 16.53 -6.34
CA TYR A 250 -20.39 16.23 -7.45
C TYR A 250 -20.34 17.36 -8.47
N ASP A 251 -20.89 17.14 -9.68
CA ASP A 251 -20.91 18.14 -10.75
C ASP A 251 -21.63 19.42 -10.29
N GLY A 252 -20.92 20.54 -10.34
CA GLY A 252 -21.44 21.85 -9.92
C GLY A 252 -21.45 22.08 -8.39
N ALA A 253 -20.82 21.21 -7.60
CA ALA A 253 -20.61 21.46 -6.17
C ALA A 253 -19.74 22.71 -5.92
N SER A 254 -19.83 23.28 -4.72
CA SER A 254 -18.97 24.41 -4.34
C SER A 254 -17.52 23.99 -4.16
N ARG A 255 -16.58 24.92 -4.32
CA ARG A 255 -15.14 24.66 -4.11
C ARG A 255 -14.81 24.13 -2.72
N ASP A 256 -15.63 24.40 -1.70
CA ASP A 256 -15.43 23.88 -0.35
C ASP A 256 -15.63 22.37 -0.25
N SER A 257 -16.16 21.73 -1.30
CA SER A 257 -16.41 20.29 -1.37
C SER A 257 -15.29 19.48 -2.00
N TYR A 258 -14.17 20.10 -2.40
CA TYR A 258 -13.04 19.38 -2.99
C TYR A 258 -12.48 18.30 -2.07
N THR A 259 -12.22 17.12 -2.64
CA THR A 259 -11.73 15.96 -1.90
C THR A 259 -11.01 14.95 -2.81
N CYS A 260 -10.00 14.29 -2.28
CA CYS A 260 -9.43 13.07 -2.87
C CYS A 260 -10.07 11.78 -2.32
N THR A 261 -10.93 11.89 -1.29
CA THR A 261 -11.50 10.74 -0.58
C THR A 261 -12.64 10.11 -1.38
N ALA A 262 -12.57 8.80 -1.65
CA ALA A 262 -13.51 8.05 -2.48
C ALA A 262 -14.98 8.21 -2.08
N ASN A 263 -15.30 8.04 -0.78
CA ASN A 263 -16.67 8.11 -0.29
C ASN A 263 -17.22 9.55 -0.08
N LYS A 264 -16.47 10.57 -0.52
CA LYS A 264 -16.87 11.97 -0.45
C LYS A 264 -17.09 12.62 -1.82
N THR A 265 -16.95 11.85 -2.89
CA THR A 265 -17.17 12.34 -4.25
C THR A 265 -17.91 11.33 -5.12
N ASP A 266 -18.70 11.84 -6.06
CA ASP A 266 -19.35 11.05 -7.11
C ASP A 266 -18.45 10.87 -8.36
N PHE A 267 -17.22 11.38 -8.30
CA PHE A 267 -16.24 11.34 -9.39
C PHE A 267 -15.85 9.88 -9.73
N LYS A 268 -16.03 9.49 -11.00
CA LYS A 268 -15.75 8.13 -11.46
C LYS A 268 -14.65 8.11 -12.52
N VAL A 269 -13.63 7.29 -12.28
CA VAL A 269 -12.53 7.08 -13.23
C VAL A 269 -13.04 6.66 -14.61
N SER A 270 -14.02 5.74 -14.66
CA SER A 270 -14.59 5.25 -15.92
C SER A 270 -15.24 6.33 -16.78
N ASN A 271 -15.60 7.48 -16.20
CA ASN A 271 -16.19 8.61 -16.90
C ASN A 271 -15.14 9.60 -17.43
N ILE A 272 -13.91 9.59 -16.91
CA ILE A 272 -12.80 10.42 -17.42
C ILE A 272 -12.57 10.20 -18.92
N PHE A 273 -12.90 9.03 -19.44
CA PHE A 273 -12.68 8.65 -20.84
C PHE A 273 -13.90 8.87 -21.73
N LYS A 274 -14.95 9.54 -21.22
CA LYS A 274 -16.21 9.80 -21.95
C LYS A 274 -16.36 11.30 -22.15
N GLU A 275 -16.21 11.76 -23.40
CA GLU A 275 -16.47 13.16 -23.72
C GLU A 275 -17.85 13.63 -23.24
N GLY A 276 -17.91 14.87 -22.74
CA GLY A 276 -19.15 15.48 -22.26
C GLY A 276 -19.49 15.20 -20.79
N THR A 277 -18.82 14.26 -20.12
CA THR A 277 -18.95 14.09 -18.66
C THR A 277 -18.22 15.20 -17.90
N TRP A 278 -18.61 15.43 -16.67
CA TRP A 278 -17.90 16.41 -15.84
C TRP A 278 -16.53 15.91 -15.43
N GLU A 279 -16.37 14.60 -15.24
CA GLU A 279 -15.11 13.97 -14.93
C GLU A 279 -14.10 14.12 -16.09
N TYR A 280 -14.57 13.97 -17.34
CA TYR A 280 -13.72 14.24 -18.51
C TYR A 280 -13.22 15.70 -18.51
N ARG A 281 -14.15 16.66 -18.33
CA ARG A 281 -13.76 18.10 -18.31
C ARG A 281 -12.80 18.44 -17.18
N THR A 282 -13.07 17.93 -15.98
CA THR A 282 -12.21 18.11 -14.80
C THR A 282 -10.83 17.51 -15.03
N ALA A 283 -10.77 16.24 -15.47
CA ALA A 283 -9.50 15.59 -15.71
C ALA A 283 -8.66 16.29 -16.78
N GLN A 284 -9.28 16.77 -17.88
CA GLN A 284 -8.57 17.56 -18.89
C GLN A 284 -7.97 18.85 -18.31
N ALA A 285 -8.75 19.58 -17.52
CA ALA A 285 -8.30 20.85 -16.93
C ALA A 285 -7.17 20.61 -15.91
N ASP A 286 -7.35 19.65 -15.03
CA ASP A 286 -6.38 19.38 -13.97
C ASP A 286 -5.06 18.80 -14.52
N LEU A 287 -5.13 17.92 -15.52
CA LEU A 287 -3.93 17.37 -16.18
C LEU A 287 -3.18 18.44 -16.97
N GLU A 288 -3.89 19.36 -17.62
CA GLU A 288 -3.28 20.49 -18.32
C GLU A 288 -2.56 21.42 -17.36
N GLU A 289 -3.21 21.77 -16.24
CA GLU A 289 -2.64 22.62 -15.20
C GLU A 289 -1.41 21.95 -14.57
N MET A 290 -1.51 20.67 -14.20
CA MET A 290 -0.41 19.91 -13.64
C MET A 290 0.77 19.79 -14.62
N ALA A 291 0.50 19.49 -15.88
CA ALA A 291 1.54 19.46 -16.91
C ALA A 291 2.25 20.83 -17.04
N GLY A 292 1.51 21.91 -16.91
CA GLY A 292 2.05 23.28 -16.90
C GLY A 292 3.06 23.48 -15.77
N TYR A 293 2.71 23.12 -14.54
CA TYR A 293 3.61 23.27 -13.37
C TYR A 293 4.85 22.36 -13.48
N LEU A 294 4.69 21.11 -13.86
CA LEU A 294 5.82 20.20 -14.07
C LEU A 294 6.74 20.66 -15.20
N LYS A 295 6.16 21.30 -16.23
CA LYS A 295 6.91 21.87 -17.35
C LYS A 295 7.78 23.04 -16.92
N LEU A 296 7.33 23.89 -15.98
CA LEU A 296 8.15 24.98 -15.43
C LEU A 296 9.43 24.44 -14.77
N LEU A 297 9.33 23.33 -14.04
CA LEU A 297 10.51 22.67 -13.46
C LEU A 297 11.40 22.07 -14.55
N GLN A 298 10.81 21.44 -15.58
CA GLN A 298 11.57 20.94 -16.74
C GLN A 298 12.37 22.02 -17.43
N ASP A 299 11.77 23.21 -17.65
CA ASP A 299 12.42 24.33 -18.34
C ASP A 299 13.62 24.89 -17.54
N LYS A 300 13.68 24.60 -16.25
CA LYS A 300 14.83 24.85 -15.36
C LYS A 300 15.82 23.68 -15.30
N GLY A 301 15.57 22.60 -16.06
CA GLY A 301 16.40 21.39 -16.03
C GLY A 301 16.24 20.54 -14.79
N ILE A 302 15.16 20.72 -14.02
CA ILE A 302 14.92 20.03 -12.75
C ILE A 302 14.21 18.71 -13.01
N PRO A 303 14.85 17.55 -12.69
CA PRO A 303 14.18 16.26 -12.67
C PRO A 303 13.27 16.13 -11.46
N VAL A 304 12.17 15.39 -11.60
CA VAL A 304 11.19 15.21 -10.53
C VAL A 304 10.92 13.73 -10.32
N ILE A 305 11.15 13.24 -9.11
CA ILE A 305 10.66 11.93 -8.67
C ILE A 305 9.15 12.08 -8.47
N TRP A 306 8.37 11.59 -9.44
CA TRP A 306 6.93 11.84 -9.56
C TRP A 306 6.12 10.67 -9.02
N ARG A 307 5.35 10.91 -7.96
CA ARG A 307 4.55 9.92 -7.24
C ARG A 307 3.06 10.29 -7.24
N PRO A 308 2.37 10.14 -8.39
CA PRO A 308 0.93 10.40 -8.47
C PRO A 308 0.12 9.18 -8.03
N LEU A 309 -1.19 9.35 -7.82
CA LEU A 309 -2.19 8.29 -7.71
C LEU A 309 -1.78 7.15 -6.76
N HIS A 310 -1.11 7.50 -5.66
CA HIS A 310 -0.58 6.54 -4.69
C HIS A 310 -1.70 5.82 -3.94
N GLU A 311 -1.36 4.68 -3.33
CA GLU A 311 -2.24 3.90 -2.44
C GLU A 311 -3.62 3.55 -3.02
N ALA A 312 -3.71 3.30 -4.33
CA ALA A 312 -4.97 3.08 -5.03
C ALA A 312 -5.73 1.84 -4.53
N ALA A 313 -5.02 0.79 -4.11
CA ALA A 313 -5.65 -0.40 -3.58
C ALA A 313 -6.30 -0.17 -2.20
N GLY A 314 -5.88 0.85 -1.45
CA GLY A 314 -6.53 1.38 -0.26
C GLY A 314 -7.28 0.36 0.60
N ASN A 315 -8.56 0.64 0.82
CA ASN A 315 -9.46 -0.22 1.60
C ASN A 315 -10.05 -1.39 0.80
N THR A 316 -9.49 -1.80 -0.31
CA THR A 316 -9.90 -3.06 -0.97
C THR A 316 -9.62 -4.27 -0.08
N TYR A 317 -8.96 -4.04 1.05
CA TYR A 317 -8.69 -5.03 2.06
C TYR A 317 -9.81 -5.11 3.10
N THR A 318 -10.10 -6.33 3.53
CA THR A 318 -11.24 -6.66 4.40
C THR A 318 -11.22 -6.01 5.78
N GLN A 319 -10.11 -5.48 6.22
CA GLN A 319 -10.00 -4.79 7.51
C GLN A 319 -10.69 -3.41 7.55
N TYR A 320 -10.99 -2.84 6.37
CA TYR A 320 -11.73 -1.59 6.25
C TYR A 320 -13.03 -1.84 5.48
N ALA A 321 -14.13 -1.37 5.99
CA ALA A 321 -15.46 -1.70 5.48
C ALA A 321 -15.87 -0.97 4.17
N SER A 322 -15.04 -0.09 3.63
CA SER A 322 -15.49 0.93 2.66
C SER A 322 -14.78 0.96 1.31
N GLY A 323 -14.04 -0.05 0.90
CA GLY A 323 -13.31 0.00 -0.39
C GLY A 323 -12.10 0.95 -0.36
N ALA A 324 -11.70 1.49 -1.50
CA ALA A 324 -10.58 2.42 -1.61
C ALA A 324 -10.79 3.70 -0.80
N TRP A 325 -9.74 4.25 -0.19
CA TRP A 325 -9.86 5.55 0.48
C TRP A 325 -9.70 6.74 -0.48
N PHE A 326 -9.00 6.56 -1.62
CA PHE A 326 -8.90 7.56 -2.67
C PHE A 326 -9.82 7.23 -3.85
N TRP A 327 -10.41 8.25 -4.50
CA TRP A 327 -11.34 8.06 -5.59
C TRP A 327 -10.72 7.35 -6.81
N TRP A 328 -9.44 7.51 -7.06
CA TRP A 328 -8.75 6.84 -8.18
C TRP A 328 -8.62 5.31 -8.03
N GLY A 329 -8.82 4.77 -6.83
CA GLY A 329 -8.83 3.33 -6.57
C GLY A 329 -10.22 2.71 -6.47
N GLU A 330 -11.28 3.53 -6.38
CA GLU A 330 -12.64 3.07 -6.02
C GLU A 330 -13.25 2.08 -7.03
N GLU A 331 -13.02 2.31 -8.31
CA GLU A 331 -13.54 1.44 -9.37
C GLU A 331 -12.62 0.23 -9.68
N GLY A 332 -11.64 -0.03 -8.81
CA GLY A 332 -10.76 -1.18 -8.87
C GLY A 332 -9.58 -1.05 -9.84
N ALA A 333 -8.79 -2.12 -9.88
CA ALA A 333 -7.47 -2.14 -10.50
C ALA A 333 -7.47 -1.81 -12.00
N GLU A 334 -8.46 -2.30 -12.77
CA GLU A 334 -8.49 -2.08 -14.22
C GLU A 334 -8.73 -0.60 -14.57
N GLN A 335 -9.64 0.08 -13.86
CA GLN A 335 -9.89 1.50 -14.09
C GLN A 335 -8.70 2.34 -13.62
N TYR A 336 -8.09 1.99 -12.49
CA TYR A 336 -6.89 2.63 -12.01
C TYR A 336 -5.72 2.54 -13.02
N LYS A 337 -5.41 1.33 -13.51
CA LYS A 337 -4.36 1.13 -14.52
C LYS A 337 -4.61 1.95 -15.78
N LYS A 338 -5.88 2.04 -16.19
CA LYS A 338 -6.27 2.87 -17.33
C LYS A 338 -6.03 4.35 -17.06
N LEU A 339 -6.37 4.84 -15.86
CA LEU A 339 -6.12 6.23 -15.45
C LEU A 339 -4.62 6.54 -15.39
N TRP A 340 -3.82 5.65 -14.79
CA TRP A 340 -2.37 5.81 -14.72
C TRP A 340 -1.76 5.96 -16.11
N ARG A 341 -2.06 5.04 -17.03
CA ARG A 341 -1.56 5.06 -18.40
C ARG A 341 -2.03 6.29 -19.16
N TYR A 342 -3.26 6.71 -18.95
CA TYR A 342 -3.81 7.93 -19.53
C TYR A 342 -3.05 9.18 -19.08
N MET A 343 -2.77 9.34 -17.79
CA MET A 343 -1.95 10.42 -17.25
C MET A 343 -0.53 10.39 -17.84
N PHE A 344 0.07 9.22 -17.90
CA PHE A 344 1.41 9.01 -18.46
C PHE A 344 1.46 9.46 -19.92
N ASP A 345 0.54 8.98 -20.76
CA ASP A 345 0.47 9.31 -22.18
C ASP A 345 0.15 10.81 -22.37
N TYR A 346 -0.73 11.37 -21.58
CA TYR A 346 -1.05 12.80 -21.60
C TYR A 346 0.19 13.66 -21.33
N PHE A 347 0.95 13.34 -20.29
CA PHE A 347 2.17 14.08 -19.97
C PHE A 347 3.26 13.91 -21.01
N LYS A 348 3.37 12.72 -21.60
CA LYS A 348 4.25 12.45 -22.76
C LYS A 348 3.85 13.32 -23.96
N GLU A 349 2.57 13.42 -24.31
CA GLU A 349 2.06 14.29 -25.38
C GLU A 349 2.31 15.77 -25.11
N LYS A 350 2.25 16.21 -23.85
CA LYS A 350 2.62 17.57 -23.43
C LYS A 350 4.14 17.82 -23.44
N GLY A 351 4.94 16.82 -23.75
CA GLY A 351 6.39 16.92 -23.85
C GLY A 351 7.11 16.98 -22.52
N LEU A 352 6.51 16.43 -21.45
CA LEU A 352 7.18 16.25 -20.17
C LEU A 352 8.24 15.13 -20.28
N ARG A 353 9.48 15.47 -19.96
CA ARG A 353 10.65 14.58 -20.07
C ARG A 353 11.55 14.63 -18.84
N ASN A 354 11.06 15.19 -17.75
CA ASN A 354 11.79 15.35 -16.50
C ASN A 354 11.29 14.43 -15.38
N LEU A 355 10.32 13.55 -15.66
CA LEU A 355 9.66 12.74 -14.63
C LEU A 355 10.33 11.38 -14.48
N ILE A 356 10.50 10.95 -13.22
CA ILE A 356 10.87 9.60 -12.80
C ILE A 356 9.67 9.03 -12.05
N TRP A 357 8.98 8.07 -12.65
CA TRP A 357 7.65 7.63 -12.22
C TRP A 357 7.70 6.63 -11.07
N VAL A 358 7.04 6.94 -9.96
CA VAL A 358 6.94 6.09 -8.78
C VAL A 358 5.50 5.59 -8.61
N TRP A 359 5.27 4.32 -8.86
CA TRP A 359 4.02 3.67 -8.49
C TRP A 359 4.10 3.20 -7.04
N THR A 360 3.04 3.41 -6.24
CA THR A 360 3.09 3.19 -4.78
C THR A 360 1.99 2.26 -4.30
N THR A 361 2.39 1.25 -3.51
CA THR A 361 1.53 0.39 -2.71
C THR A 361 1.46 0.89 -1.26
N GLN A 362 0.51 0.43 -0.48
CA GLN A 362 0.34 0.83 0.94
C GLN A 362 0.60 -0.33 1.91
N THR A 363 0.55 -0.02 3.21
CA THR A 363 0.75 -1.00 4.28
C THR A 363 -0.40 -1.98 4.32
N THR A 364 -0.19 -3.20 3.85
CA THR A 364 -1.09 -4.31 4.08
C THR A 364 -0.33 -5.64 3.97
N SER A 365 -0.94 -6.69 4.46
CA SER A 365 -0.42 -8.05 4.30
C SER A 365 -0.87 -8.75 3.01
N GLN A 366 -1.75 -8.12 2.22
CA GLN A 366 -2.33 -8.73 1.01
C GLN A 366 -1.66 -8.20 -0.25
N ASN A 367 -0.45 -8.65 -0.48
CA ASN A 367 0.41 -8.14 -1.55
C ASN A 367 -0.13 -8.41 -2.96
N ASP A 368 -0.84 -9.52 -3.17
CA ASP A 368 -1.39 -9.85 -4.48
C ASP A 368 -2.45 -8.83 -4.93
N SER A 369 -3.27 -8.32 -3.99
CA SER A 369 -4.24 -7.27 -4.27
C SER A 369 -3.57 -5.95 -4.67
N ASP A 370 -2.45 -5.58 -4.03
CA ASP A 370 -1.66 -4.40 -4.41
C ASP A 370 -1.16 -4.53 -5.84
N TYR A 371 -0.57 -5.67 -6.17
CA TYR A 371 0.00 -5.89 -7.50
C TYR A 371 -1.05 -5.86 -8.62
N ALA A 372 -2.31 -6.19 -8.34
CA ALA A 372 -3.38 -6.05 -9.32
C ALA A 372 -3.50 -4.62 -9.88
N PHE A 373 -3.11 -3.61 -9.10
CA PHE A 373 -3.09 -2.20 -9.49
C PHE A 373 -1.82 -1.79 -10.24
N TYR A 374 -0.82 -2.65 -10.40
CA TYR A 374 0.42 -2.31 -11.07
C TYR A 374 0.18 -1.97 -12.56
N PRO A 375 0.52 -0.76 -13.03
CA PRO A 375 0.17 -0.32 -14.37
C PRO A 375 1.03 -0.94 -15.49
N GLY A 376 2.11 -1.63 -15.13
CA GLY A 376 3.03 -2.29 -16.05
C GLY A 376 4.40 -1.64 -16.11
N ASP A 377 5.41 -2.42 -16.51
CA ASP A 377 6.83 -2.03 -16.49
C ASP A 377 7.14 -0.83 -17.38
N ASP A 378 6.38 -0.63 -18.46
CA ASP A 378 6.56 0.48 -19.41
C ASP A 378 6.09 1.84 -18.87
N TYR A 379 5.47 1.86 -17.68
CA TYR A 379 4.85 3.03 -17.06
C TYR A 379 5.40 3.39 -15.69
N VAL A 380 6.40 2.66 -15.19
CA VAL A 380 6.93 2.78 -13.84
C VAL A 380 8.44 2.66 -13.85
N ASP A 381 9.13 3.58 -13.18
CA ASP A 381 10.58 3.53 -12.96
C ASP A 381 10.93 2.92 -11.61
N ILE A 382 10.19 3.29 -10.57
CA ILE A 382 10.42 2.92 -9.16
C ILE A 382 9.12 2.43 -8.55
N VAL A 383 9.19 1.39 -7.72
CA VAL A 383 8.05 0.93 -6.94
C VAL A 383 8.17 1.41 -5.50
N GLY A 384 7.20 2.18 -5.06
CA GLY A 384 7.09 2.68 -3.70
C GLY A 384 6.29 1.75 -2.80
N LYS A 385 6.60 1.76 -1.51
CA LYS A 385 5.79 1.14 -0.45
C LYS A 385 5.54 2.14 0.66
N ASP A 386 4.28 2.33 1.02
CA ASP A 386 3.88 3.17 2.14
C ASP A 386 3.63 2.29 3.36
N MET A 387 4.21 2.66 4.51
CA MET A 387 4.18 1.83 5.72
C MET A 387 4.05 2.67 6.98
N TYR A 388 3.07 2.32 7.82
CA TYR A 388 2.80 3.04 9.06
C TYR A 388 2.67 2.09 10.26
N ASN A 389 3.13 2.57 11.43
CA ASN A 389 2.96 1.89 12.72
C ASN A 389 3.53 0.46 12.76
N ILE A 390 4.67 0.25 12.11
CA ILE A 390 5.39 -1.01 12.11
C ILE A 390 6.46 -0.98 13.19
N GLY A 391 6.35 -1.86 14.17
CA GLY A 391 7.29 -1.88 15.32
C GLY A 391 8.56 -2.70 15.11
N GLN A 392 8.61 -3.58 14.10
CA GLN A 392 9.68 -4.55 13.93
C GLN A 392 10.41 -4.41 12.59
N SER A 393 11.75 -4.40 12.63
CA SER A 393 12.57 -4.35 11.41
C SER A 393 12.39 -5.60 10.52
N SER A 394 12.08 -6.74 11.09
CA SER A 394 11.80 -7.97 10.33
C SER A 394 10.56 -7.85 9.45
N GLU A 395 9.53 -7.14 9.91
CA GLU A 395 8.34 -6.85 9.12
C GLU A 395 8.65 -5.90 7.96
N MET A 396 9.47 -4.87 8.21
CA MET A 396 9.97 -3.98 7.15
C MET A 396 10.75 -4.75 6.08
N VAL A 397 11.59 -5.71 6.49
CA VAL A 397 12.34 -6.59 5.58
C VAL A 397 11.41 -7.49 4.78
N SER A 398 10.41 -8.10 5.43
CA SER A 398 9.42 -8.95 4.76
C SER A 398 8.67 -8.17 3.68
N CYS A 399 8.19 -6.96 4.01
CA CYS A 399 7.51 -6.12 3.03
C CYS A 399 8.43 -5.70 1.88
N PHE A 400 9.68 -5.30 2.18
CA PHE A 400 10.67 -4.98 1.16
C PHE A 400 10.89 -6.15 0.19
N ASN A 401 11.18 -7.33 0.72
CA ASN A 401 11.42 -8.52 -0.09
C ASN A 401 10.21 -8.90 -0.94
N THR A 402 9.00 -8.78 -0.38
CA THR A 402 7.77 -9.07 -1.12
C THR A 402 7.61 -8.13 -2.32
N VAL A 403 7.72 -6.82 -2.12
CA VAL A 403 7.60 -5.85 -3.21
C VAL A 403 8.71 -6.07 -4.25
N ALA A 404 9.94 -6.29 -3.81
CA ALA A 404 11.07 -6.55 -4.70
C ALA A 404 10.89 -7.84 -5.53
N SER A 405 10.24 -8.85 -4.96
CA SER A 405 9.93 -10.10 -5.67
C SER A 405 8.79 -9.93 -6.69
N MET A 406 7.82 -9.05 -6.40
CA MET A 406 6.70 -8.78 -7.31
C MET A 406 7.13 -8.01 -8.57
N VAL A 407 8.15 -7.17 -8.45
CA VAL A 407 8.67 -6.31 -9.54
C VAL A 407 10.20 -6.38 -9.58
N PRO A 408 10.78 -7.53 -9.96
CA PRO A 408 12.20 -7.82 -9.74
C PRO A 408 13.15 -6.90 -10.52
N HIS A 409 12.68 -6.22 -11.57
CA HIS A 409 13.50 -5.33 -12.38
C HIS A 409 13.33 -3.85 -12.04
N LYS A 410 12.63 -3.52 -10.95
CA LYS A 410 12.41 -2.14 -10.50
C LYS A 410 13.08 -1.90 -9.14
N MET A 411 13.65 -0.72 -8.96
CA MET A 411 14.10 -0.27 -7.65
C MET A 411 12.91 -0.09 -6.70
N VAL A 412 13.08 -0.43 -5.44
CA VAL A 412 12.03 -0.34 -4.42
C VAL A 412 12.36 0.74 -3.40
N ALA A 413 11.41 1.60 -3.10
CA ALA A 413 11.54 2.70 -2.15
C ALA A 413 10.51 2.60 -1.01
N LEU A 414 10.86 3.12 0.16
CA LEU A 414 9.93 3.40 1.25
C LEU A 414 9.36 4.81 1.01
N SER A 415 8.38 4.87 0.09
CA SER A 415 7.91 6.12 -0.51
C SER A 415 7.14 7.01 0.44
N GLU A 416 6.60 6.42 1.52
CA GLU A 416 5.96 7.15 2.61
C GLU A 416 5.97 6.28 3.87
N HIS A 417 6.19 6.88 5.02
CA HIS A 417 6.10 6.11 6.26
C HIS A 417 5.89 6.97 7.51
N GLY A 418 5.45 6.32 8.59
CA GLY A 418 5.37 6.91 9.91
C GLY A 418 5.47 5.84 11.01
N ASN A 419 6.16 6.18 12.12
CA ASN A 419 6.26 5.31 13.29
C ASN A 419 6.82 3.91 12.95
N VAL A 420 7.92 3.86 12.21
CA VAL A 420 8.65 2.64 11.84
C VAL A 420 10.04 2.62 12.46
N PRO A 421 10.73 1.47 12.55
CA PRO A 421 12.14 1.41 12.98
C PRO A 421 13.01 2.36 12.17
N ASN A 422 14.04 2.97 12.80
CA ASN A 422 14.94 3.87 12.08
C ASN A 422 15.71 3.15 10.95
N MET A 423 16.21 3.91 10.00
CA MET A 423 16.80 3.37 8.77
C MET A 423 18.06 2.53 9.02
N SER A 424 18.82 2.83 10.07
CA SER A 424 19.98 2.00 10.44
C SER A 424 19.55 0.57 10.81
N LEU A 425 18.48 0.44 11.59
CA LEU A 425 17.92 -0.88 11.97
C LEU A 425 17.36 -1.62 10.77
N GLN A 426 16.57 -0.95 9.93
CA GLN A 426 15.99 -1.55 8.73
C GLN A 426 17.08 -2.01 7.76
N TRP A 427 18.06 -1.16 7.50
CA TRP A 427 19.15 -1.44 6.60
C TRP A 427 19.99 -2.64 7.05
N ASN A 428 20.35 -2.68 8.34
CA ASN A 428 21.12 -3.77 8.91
C ASN A 428 20.34 -5.10 8.93
N ALA A 429 19.02 -5.02 9.03
CA ALA A 429 18.15 -6.19 8.94
C ALA A 429 17.94 -6.69 7.50
N GLY A 430 18.18 -5.87 6.46
CA GLY A 430 18.11 -6.29 5.06
C GLY A 430 17.16 -5.51 4.18
N ALA A 431 16.34 -4.57 4.71
CA ALA A 431 15.49 -3.71 3.87
C ALA A 431 16.33 -2.62 3.19
N LYS A 432 16.60 -2.80 1.90
CA LYS A 432 17.52 -1.98 1.10
C LYS A 432 16.78 -0.95 0.24
N TRP A 433 15.90 -0.17 0.86
CA TRP A 433 15.12 0.86 0.18
C TRP A 433 16.01 1.83 -0.60
N LEU A 434 15.62 2.22 -1.81
CA LEU A 434 16.30 3.23 -2.63
C LEU A 434 16.30 4.60 -1.95
N PHE A 435 15.14 5.00 -1.47
CA PHE A 435 14.95 6.16 -0.62
C PHE A 435 13.87 5.90 0.43
N PHE A 436 13.80 6.76 1.44
CA PHE A 436 12.77 6.72 2.47
C PHE A 436 12.26 8.14 2.76
N MET A 437 10.95 8.26 3.02
CA MET A 437 10.28 9.53 3.25
C MET A 437 9.29 9.45 4.41
N PRO A 438 9.65 9.89 5.62
CA PRO A 438 8.68 10.09 6.67
C PRO A 438 7.61 11.11 6.24
N TRP A 439 6.36 10.84 6.58
CA TRP A 439 5.31 11.83 6.41
C TRP A 439 5.57 13.04 7.29
N TYR A 440 5.07 14.20 6.92
CA TYR A 440 5.28 15.45 7.64
C TYR A 440 4.62 15.47 9.03
N ASP A 441 4.98 16.42 9.85
CA ASP A 441 4.39 16.68 11.16
C ASP A 441 3.05 17.40 11.02
N TYR A 442 1.96 16.81 11.61
CA TYR A 442 0.60 17.34 11.43
C TYR A 442 0.36 18.65 12.17
N ASP A 443 0.86 18.78 13.39
CA ASP A 443 0.52 19.93 14.23
C ASP A 443 1.52 21.10 14.11
N ASN A 444 2.66 20.88 13.42
CA ASN A 444 3.71 21.88 13.30
C ASN A 444 4.15 22.44 14.66
N ASP A 445 3.98 21.67 15.73
CA ASP A 445 4.38 22.13 17.03
C ASP A 445 5.91 22.08 17.20
N GLY A 446 6.62 21.95 16.09
CA GLY A 446 8.08 22.10 15.99
C GLY A 446 8.62 23.32 16.74
N THR A 447 7.75 24.19 17.24
CA THR A 447 8.04 25.17 18.27
C THR A 447 8.37 24.53 19.59
N SER A 448 7.79 23.39 19.97
CA SER A 448 8.15 22.61 21.17
C SER A 448 9.39 21.73 20.96
N GLY A 449 9.78 21.51 19.71
CA GLY A 449 11.12 21.05 19.35
C GLY A 449 11.44 19.58 19.49
N TYR A 450 10.53 18.72 19.99
CA TYR A 450 10.94 17.36 20.33
C TYR A 450 10.00 16.26 19.82
N GLN A 451 8.80 16.57 19.43
CA GLN A 451 7.84 15.59 18.99
C GLN A 451 7.47 15.82 17.52
N HIS A 452 7.49 14.75 16.76
CA HIS A 452 7.08 14.69 15.38
C HIS A 452 6.18 13.48 15.26
N ASP A 453 5.03 13.62 14.63
CA ASP A 453 4.01 12.59 14.55
C ASP A 453 4.51 11.27 13.94
N HIS A 454 5.48 11.34 13.02
CA HIS A 454 5.92 10.18 12.22
C HIS A 454 7.39 9.81 12.39
N ALA A 455 8.28 10.77 12.67
CA ALA A 455 9.73 10.53 12.78
C ALA A 455 10.38 11.49 13.78
N THR A 456 10.57 11.05 15.02
CA THR A 456 11.16 11.87 16.07
C THR A 456 12.59 12.32 15.74
N ILE A 457 13.10 13.34 16.44
CA ILE A 457 14.49 13.79 16.32
C ILE A 457 15.47 12.62 16.57
N SER A 458 15.19 11.75 17.54
CA SER A 458 16.01 10.56 17.81
C SER A 458 16.01 9.60 16.62
N TRP A 459 14.85 9.40 15.99
CA TRP A 459 14.71 8.59 14.77
C TRP A 459 15.57 9.16 13.64
N TRP A 460 15.48 10.47 13.39
CA TRP A 460 16.26 11.16 12.37
C TRP A 460 17.76 11.10 12.64
N ASN A 461 18.21 11.40 13.87
CA ASN A 461 19.64 11.31 14.23
C ASN A 461 20.19 9.91 14.02
N SER A 462 19.43 8.87 14.44
CA SER A 462 19.84 7.47 14.26
C SER A 462 19.90 7.08 12.78
N SER A 463 18.93 7.53 11.98
CA SER A 463 18.89 7.26 10.55
C SER A 463 20.01 7.97 9.79
N LEU A 464 20.16 9.29 9.98
CA LEU A 464 21.15 10.10 9.26
C LEU A 464 22.60 9.88 9.72
N SER A 465 22.81 9.23 10.87
CA SER A 465 24.14 8.81 11.31
C SER A 465 24.62 7.52 10.66
N SER A 466 23.73 6.79 10.00
CA SER A 466 24.08 5.54 9.29
C SER A 466 24.91 5.84 8.05
N SER A 467 26.03 5.13 7.90
CA SER A 467 26.87 5.23 6.70
C SER A 467 26.16 4.75 5.42
N SER A 468 25.02 4.06 5.54
CA SER A 468 24.21 3.65 4.40
C SER A 468 23.24 4.73 3.91
N VAL A 469 22.99 5.78 4.71
CA VAL A 469 22.06 6.86 4.37
C VAL A 469 22.83 8.02 3.73
N ILE A 470 22.32 8.52 2.63
CA ILE A 470 22.85 9.68 1.91
C ILE A 470 21.97 10.89 2.27
N THR A 471 22.62 11.94 2.72
CA THR A 471 22.03 13.27 2.94
C THR A 471 22.37 14.20 1.78
N ARG A 472 21.78 15.38 1.71
CA ARG A 472 22.05 16.34 0.63
C ARG A 472 23.53 16.70 0.49
N ASP A 473 24.21 16.87 1.63
CA ASP A 473 25.62 17.24 1.65
C ASP A 473 26.55 16.06 1.21
N GLU A 474 26.01 14.85 1.04
CA GLU A 474 26.71 13.64 0.61
C GLU A 474 26.37 13.24 -0.83
N LEU A 475 25.51 14.00 -1.51
CA LEU A 475 25.27 13.82 -2.94
C LEU A 475 26.50 14.25 -3.74
N PRO A 476 26.78 13.63 -4.90
CA PRO A 476 27.90 14.04 -5.74
C PRO A 476 27.76 15.49 -6.21
N ASP A 477 28.81 16.29 -6.07
CA ASP A 477 28.82 17.70 -6.53
C ASP A 477 28.51 17.81 -8.04
N ASN A 478 28.86 16.78 -8.82
CA ASN A 478 28.67 16.72 -10.26
C ASN A 478 27.47 15.86 -10.68
N LEU A 479 26.49 15.65 -9.82
CA LEU A 479 25.31 14.81 -10.11
C LEU A 479 24.60 15.22 -11.40
N TYR A 480 24.61 16.51 -11.69
CA TYR A 480 23.91 17.10 -12.85
C TYR A 480 24.86 17.73 -13.88
N GLU A 481 26.17 17.54 -13.76
CA GLU A 481 27.19 18.11 -14.67
C GLU A 481 27.58 17.19 -15.85
#